data_96fe3856078e8ebaf2d3ea90a01035c2
#
_entry.id   96fe3856078e8ebaf2d3ea90a01035c2
#
_cell.length_a   1.000
_cell.length_b   1.000
_cell.length_c   1.000
_cell.angle_alpha   90.00
_cell.angle_beta   90.00
_cell.angle_gamma   90.00
#
_symmetry.space_group_name_H-M   'P 1'
#
loop_
_entity.id
_entity.type
_entity.pdbx_description
1 polymer ?
#
loop_
_entity_poly.entity_id
_entity_poly.type
_entity_poly.pdbx_seq_one_letter_code
_entity_poly.pdbx_strand_id
1 'polypeptide(L)'
;MLIPWEVWRDNLIQDAPESVARSIWEQLSPEPNQVNLDKLDLKRYYSLAIPKSFIYCRQDEAMGSGYFHPRMSSRLGAFDLLEMDGSHEVMFTRPRELADKLIEASSD
;
A
#
# COMPACT_ATOMS: atom_id res chain seq x y z
N MET A 1 -17.81 0.14 3.54
CA MET A 1 -17.26 0.64 4.83
C MET A 1 -16.56 1.97 4.61
N LEU A 2 -16.79 2.93 5.46
CA LEU A 2 -16.10 4.21 5.43
C LEU A 2 -14.97 4.20 6.47
N ILE A 3 -13.80 4.68 6.09
CA ILE A 3 -12.64 4.71 7.00
C ILE A 3 -12.85 5.82 8.04
N PRO A 4 -12.78 5.51 9.36
CA PRO A 4 -12.84 6.54 10.39
C PRO A 4 -11.70 7.56 10.27
N TRP A 5 -11.98 8.83 10.63
CA TRP A 5 -10.99 9.91 10.53
C TRP A 5 -9.69 9.60 11.29
N GLU A 6 -9.80 9.08 12.51
CA GLU A 6 -8.64 8.80 13.35
C GLU A 6 -7.75 7.72 12.73
N VAL A 7 -8.34 6.70 12.13
CA VAL A 7 -7.59 5.64 11.44
C VAL A 7 -6.90 6.20 10.19
N TRP A 8 -7.59 7.00 9.42
CA TRP A 8 -7.04 7.67 8.25
C TRP A 8 -5.84 8.55 8.62
N ARG A 9 -6.05 9.44 9.58
CA ARG A 9 -5.02 10.38 10.04
C ARG A 9 -3.78 9.68 10.62
N ASP A 10 -3.99 8.68 11.48
CA ASP A 10 -2.91 8.14 12.32
C ASP A 10 -2.22 6.90 11.73
N ASN A 11 -2.91 6.14 10.86
CA ASN A 11 -2.41 4.86 10.37
C ASN A 11 -2.24 4.78 8.85
N LEU A 12 -2.94 5.62 8.09
CA LEU A 12 -2.94 5.54 6.64
C LEU A 12 -2.16 6.67 5.97
N ILE A 13 -2.31 7.91 6.47
CA ILE A 13 -1.71 9.10 5.86
C ILE A 13 -0.97 9.98 6.88
N GLN A 14 -0.37 9.37 7.89
CA GLN A 14 0.23 10.08 9.02
C GLN A 14 1.44 10.95 8.65
N ASP A 15 2.01 10.79 7.47
CA ASP A 15 3.10 11.62 6.95
C ASP A 15 2.63 12.90 6.23
N ALA A 16 1.31 13.12 6.14
CA ALA A 16 0.74 14.34 5.58
C ALA A 16 0.44 15.38 6.68
N PRO A 17 0.48 16.68 6.36
CA PRO A 17 -0.12 17.70 7.22
C PRO A 17 -1.60 17.39 7.44
N GLU A 18 -2.11 17.68 8.64
CA GLU A 18 -3.49 17.33 9.02
C GLU A 18 -4.53 17.94 8.07
N SER A 19 -4.33 19.17 7.63
CA SER A 19 -5.23 19.85 6.69
C SER A 19 -5.32 19.13 5.34
N VAL A 20 -4.20 18.61 4.85
CA VAL A 20 -4.13 17.83 3.61
C VAL A 20 -4.82 16.47 3.80
N ALA A 21 -4.51 15.78 4.88
CA ALA A 21 -5.15 14.51 5.22
C ALA A 21 -6.67 14.65 5.31
N ARG A 22 -7.14 15.72 5.93
CA ARG A 22 -8.58 16.01 6.09
C ARG A 22 -9.26 16.28 4.75
N SER A 23 -8.65 17.10 3.92
CA SER A 23 -9.18 17.42 2.59
C SER A 23 -9.34 16.18 1.71
N ILE A 24 -8.40 15.25 1.78
CA ILE A 24 -8.47 13.99 1.03
C ILE A 24 -9.54 13.08 1.64
N TRP A 25 -9.57 12.94 2.97
CA TRP A 25 -10.55 12.11 3.67
C TRP A 25 -12.00 12.49 3.35
N GLU A 26 -12.29 13.78 3.25
CA GLU A 26 -13.62 14.29 2.92
C GLU A 26 -14.08 13.91 1.50
N GLN A 27 -13.16 13.50 0.64
CA GLN A 27 -13.46 13.08 -0.74
C GLN A 27 -13.57 11.56 -0.86
N LEU A 28 -13.32 10.78 0.19
CA LEU A 28 -13.40 9.33 0.15
C LEU A 28 -14.84 8.85 0.04
N SER A 29 -15.04 7.78 -0.72
CA SER A 29 -16.32 7.09 -0.82
C SER A 29 -16.29 5.78 -0.01
N PRO A 30 -17.44 5.32 0.52
CA PRO A 30 -17.50 4.01 1.16
C PRO A 30 -17.13 2.90 0.19
N GLU A 31 -16.40 1.90 0.68
CA GLU A 31 -16.03 0.71 -0.07
C GLU A 31 -16.93 -0.47 0.32
N PRO A 32 -17.38 -1.29 -0.65
CA PRO A 32 -18.12 -2.53 -0.34
C PRO A 32 -17.23 -3.48 0.48
N ASN A 33 -17.78 -3.96 1.60
CA ASN A 33 -17.02 -4.86 2.47
C ASN A 33 -16.82 -6.26 1.88
N GLN A 34 -17.63 -6.66 0.92
CA GLN A 34 -17.59 -8.01 0.33
C GLN A 34 -16.25 -8.31 -0.33
N VAL A 35 -15.58 -7.32 -0.93
CA VAL A 35 -14.27 -7.48 -1.56
C VAL A 35 -13.19 -7.97 -0.58
N ASN A 36 -13.36 -7.68 0.71
CA ASN A 36 -12.44 -8.11 1.76
C ASN A 36 -12.76 -9.50 2.31
N LEU A 37 -13.94 -10.03 2.01
CA LEU A 37 -14.41 -11.32 2.49
C LEU A 37 -14.29 -12.42 1.44
N ASP A 38 -14.30 -12.07 0.17
CA ASP A 38 -14.23 -13.02 -0.92
C ASP A 38 -12.84 -13.69 -1.00
N LYS A 39 -12.85 -14.96 -1.29
CA LYS A 39 -11.61 -15.71 -1.50
C LYS A 39 -11.14 -15.58 -2.94
N LEU A 40 -9.83 -15.49 -3.12
CA LEU A 40 -9.20 -15.45 -4.43
C LEU A 40 -8.65 -16.82 -4.81
N ASP A 41 -8.80 -17.19 -6.07
CA ASP A 41 -8.09 -18.30 -6.66
C ASP A 41 -6.76 -17.79 -7.25
N LEU A 42 -5.66 -18.09 -6.58
CA LEU A 42 -4.32 -17.60 -6.93
C LEU A 42 -3.45 -18.66 -7.64
N LYS A 43 -4.02 -19.77 -8.06
CA LYS A 43 -3.25 -20.86 -8.71
C LYS A 43 -2.49 -20.37 -9.93
N ARG A 44 -3.16 -19.64 -10.83
CA ARG A 44 -2.54 -19.08 -12.03
C ARG A 44 -1.47 -18.06 -11.68
N TYR A 45 -1.74 -17.20 -10.72
CA TYR A 45 -0.78 -16.20 -10.26
C TYR A 45 0.53 -16.84 -9.80
N TYR A 46 0.44 -17.86 -8.93
CA TYR A 46 1.63 -18.52 -8.41
C TYR A 46 2.35 -19.40 -9.45
N SER A 47 1.70 -19.74 -10.55
CA SER A 47 2.33 -20.47 -11.66
C SER A 47 3.12 -19.57 -12.62
N LEU A 48 2.95 -18.24 -12.53
CA LEU A 48 3.62 -17.30 -13.43
C LEU A 48 5.12 -17.22 -13.13
N ALA A 49 5.94 -17.35 -14.17
CA ALA A 49 7.38 -17.22 -14.10
C ALA A 49 7.84 -15.82 -14.54
N ILE A 50 7.19 -14.79 -14.04
CA ILE A 50 7.52 -13.38 -14.32
C ILE A 50 8.21 -12.76 -13.12
N PRO A 51 9.14 -11.80 -13.33
CA PRO A 51 9.74 -11.05 -12.24
C PRO A 51 8.69 -10.30 -11.43
N LYS A 52 8.89 -10.24 -10.12
CA LYS A 52 8.01 -9.57 -9.17
C LYS A 52 8.82 -8.57 -8.37
N SER A 53 8.22 -7.43 -8.05
CA SER A 53 8.80 -6.43 -7.17
C SER A 53 7.79 -6.00 -6.13
N PHE A 54 8.30 -5.65 -4.95
CA PHE A 54 7.49 -5.10 -3.86
C PHE A 54 8.10 -3.76 -3.43
N ILE A 55 7.28 -2.71 -3.44
CA ILE A 55 7.70 -1.40 -2.94
C ILE A 55 7.23 -1.29 -1.48
N TYR A 56 8.19 -1.25 -0.57
CA TYR A 56 7.94 -1.12 0.85
C TYR A 56 7.99 0.35 1.27
N CYS A 57 6.87 0.88 1.75
CA CYS A 57 6.79 2.19 2.37
C CYS A 57 7.09 2.03 3.86
N ARG A 58 8.21 2.59 4.33
CA ARG A 58 8.76 2.28 5.65
C ARG A 58 7.85 2.70 6.80
N GLN A 59 7.02 3.72 6.62
CA GLN A 59 6.10 4.23 7.63
C GLN A 59 4.66 3.73 7.45
N ASP A 60 4.46 2.63 6.70
CA ASP A 60 3.15 2.03 6.51
C ASP A 60 2.67 1.34 7.80
N GLU A 61 1.65 1.92 8.42
CA GLU A 61 1.04 1.44 9.67
C GLU A 61 -0.43 1.02 9.47
N ALA A 62 -0.87 0.85 8.24
CA ALA A 62 -2.29 0.63 7.91
C ALA A 62 -2.91 -0.55 8.65
N MET A 63 -2.19 -1.64 8.78
CA MET A 63 -2.64 -2.85 9.48
C MET A 63 -1.67 -3.23 10.61
N GLY A 64 -0.90 -2.26 11.09
CA GLY A 64 0.15 -2.48 12.06
C GLY A 64 1.52 -2.73 11.43
N SER A 65 2.56 -2.51 12.21
CA SER A 65 3.94 -2.66 11.76
C SER A 65 4.24 -4.08 11.30
N GLY A 66 4.87 -4.21 10.15
CA GLY A 66 5.27 -5.50 9.59
C GLY A 66 4.17 -6.28 8.86
N TYR A 67 2.94 -5.77 8.83
CA TYR A 67 1.82 -6.49 8.20
C TYR A 67 2.02 -6.66 6.69
N PHE A 68 2.29 -5.59 5.96
CA PHE A 68 2.50 -5.67 4.52
C PHE A 68 3.90 -6.16 4.19
N HIS A 69 4.90 -5.78 4.95
CA HIS A 69 6.26 -6.27 4.84
C HIS A 69 6.87 -6.49 6.23
N PRO A 70 7.34 -7.69 6.56
CA PRO A 70 7.52 -8.85 5.67
C PRO A 70 6.34 -9.84 5.60
N ARG A 71 5.26 -9.64 6.36
CA ARG A 71 4.20 -10.66 6.47
C ARG A 71 3.51 -10.95 5.14
N MET A 72 2.96 -9.94 4.48
CA MET A 72 2.25 -10.13 3.20
C MET A 72 3.22 -10.37 2.05
N SER A 73 4.29 -9.60 1.97
CA SER A 73 5.26 -9.70 0.89
C SER A 73 5.92 -11.09 0.82
N SER A 74 6.12 -11.76 1.97
CA SER A 74 6.69 -13.11 1.99
C SER A 74 5.87 -14.13 1.20
N ARG A 75 4.59 -13.86 0.93
CA ARG A 75 3.72 -14.74 0.15
C ARG A 75 3.91 -14.60 -1.36
N LEU A 76 4.68 -13.63 -1.82
CA LEU A 76 4.94 -13.43 -3.24
C LEU A 76 5.89 -14.46 -3.84
N GLY A 77 6.61 -15.21 -3.03
CA GLY A 77 7.74 -16.03 -3.46
C GLY A 77 8.98 -15.17 -3.64
N ALA A 78 9.77 -15.42 -4.67
CA ALA A 78 10.94 -14.59 -4.97
C ALA A 78 10.49 -13.24 -5.56
N PHE A 79 11.00 -12.15 -5.01
CA PHE A 79 10.73 -10.79 -5.47
C PHE A 79 11.90 -9.86 -5.16
N ASP A 80 11.98 -8.77 -5.91
CA ASP A 80 12.91 -7.67 -5.61
C ASP A 80 12.23 -6.69 -4.65
N LEU A 81 12.95 -6.33 -3.58
CA LEU A 81 12.46 -5.37 -2.59
C LEU A 81 13.01 -3.98 -2.92
N LEU A 82 12.12 -3.02 -3.09
CA LEU A 82 12.44 -1.61 -3.16
C LEU A 82 11.86 -0.93 -1.93
N GLU A 83 12.59 0.01 -1.36
CA GLU A 83 12.15 0.73 -0.17
C GLU A 83 12.05 2.21 -0.43
N MET A 84 11.07 2.85 0.20
CA MET A 84 10.92 4.30 0.20
C MET A 84 10.32 4.77 1.52
N ASP A 85 10.53 6.04 1.83
CA ASP A 85 9.81 6.67 2.93
C ASP A 85 8.38 6.95 2.50
N GLY A 86 7.48 6.90 3.44
CA GLY A 86 6.09 7.21 3.23
C GLY A 86 5.14 6.31 4.01
N SER A 87 3.89 6.75 4.11
CA SER A 87 2.80 6.02 4.71
C SER A 87 2.11 5.08 3.71
N HIS A 88 1.01 4.48 4.14
CA HIS A 88 0.20 3.62 3.27
C HIS A 88 -0.34 4.38 2.04
N GLU A 89 -0.72 5.62 2.22
CA GLU A 89 -1.29 6.47 1.16
C GLU A 89 -0.22 7.33 0.47
N VAL A 90 0.91 6.74 0.20
CA VAL A 90 2.09 7.41 -0.35
C VAL A 90 1.84 8.09 -1.71
N MET A 91 0.84 7.61 -2.47
CA MET A 91 0.47 8.24 -3.75
C MET A 91 -0.03 9.68 -3.57
N PHE A 92 -0.55 10.02 -2.39
CA PHE A 92 -0.97 11.38 -2.08
C PHE A 92 0.15 12.23 -1.49
N THR A 93 1.03 11.63 -0.71
CA THR A 93 2.04 12.37 0.07
C THR A 93 3.39 12.47 -0.64
N ARG A 94 3.75 11.47 -1.44
CA ARG A 94 5.04 11.39 -2.15
C ARG A 94 4.86 10.85 -3.57
N PRO A 95 4.01 11.48 -4.40
CA PRO A 95 3.67 10.93 -5.73
C PRO A 95 4.87 10.83 -6.67
N ARG A 96 5.79 11.79 -6.61
CA ARG A 96 6.99 11.79 -7.46
C ARG A 96 7.93 10.65 -7.09
N GLU A 97 8.21 10.49 -5.81
CA GLU A 97 9.07 9.39 -5.33
C GLU A 97 8.47 8.02 -5.65
N LEU A 98 7.15 7.89 -5.50
CA LEU A 98 6.45 6.65 -5.87
C LEU A 98 6.57 6.37 -7.37
N ALA A 99 6.40 7.37 -8.21
CA ALA A 99 6.58 7.23 -9.66
C ALA A 99 7.99 6.76 -10.01
N ASP A 100 9.01 7.34 -9.38
CA ASP A 100 10.41 6.95 -9.58
C ASP A 100 10.64 5.48 -9.16
N LYS A 101 10.05 5.06 -8.03
CA LYS A 101 10.14 3.66 -7.56
C LYS A 101 9.42 2.69 -8.48
N LEU A 102 8.28 3.06 -9.04
CA LEU A 102 7.57 2.23 -10.02
C LEU A 102 8.39 2.04 -11.29
N ILE A 103 9.05 3.09 -11.77
CA ILE A 103 9.95 3.01 -12.93
C ILE A 103 11.14 2.10 -12.61
N GLU A 104 11.77 2.27 -11.45
CA GLU A 104 12.87 1.42 -10.99
C GLU A 104 12.43 -0.04 -10.89
N ALA A 105 11.27 -0.32 -10.31
CA ALA A 105 10.75 -1.66 -10.14
C ALA A 105 10.45 -2.35 -11.47
N SER A 106 10.06 -1.60 -12.50
CA SER A 106 9.76 -2.12 -13.83
C SER A 106 10.98 -2.21 -14.75
N SER A 107 12.14 -1.78 -14.28
CA SER A 107 13.40 -1.85 -15.04
C SER A 107 14.06 -3.21 -14.89
N ASP A 108 14.61 -3.72 -15.97
CA ASP A 108 15.38 -4.99 -15.99
C ASP A 108 16.79 -4.79 -15.44
#